data_47d043478b45b9544ee556a2d2731c66
#
_entry.id   47d043478b45b9544ee556a2d2731c66
#
_cell.length_a   1.000
_cell.length_b   1.000
_cell.length_c   1.000
_cell.angle_alpha   90.00
_cell.angle_beta   90.00
_cell.angle_gamma   90.00
#
_symmetry.space_group_name_H-M   'P 1'
#
loop_
_entity.id
_entity.type
_entity.pdbx_description
1 polymer ?
#
loop_
_entity_poly.entity_id
_entity_poly.type
_entity_poly.pdbx_seq_one_letter_code
_entity_poly.pdbx_strand_id
1 'polypeptide(L)'
;MLVCFIVASRMGGGGQADARVVWTEMGPAPVVLDTEGFDPAHLIDDDVFYDSTTMTPAEIAAFIARVNAGCRPGPDGTPCLAEATFTSVDREPTDMCPGGYTGAEEESAAQIVSKVATACDINPQVLLVLIQKEQGLLTASGRNLTARRYEAAAGYACPDASQCDRKWEGFFLQLYGAASQFQRYRLNPGSYDVVAQTPTRIAYSPDQACGGAELTIVNQATAGLYNYTPYQP
;
A
#
# COMPACT_ATOMS: atom_id res chain seq x y z
N MET A 1 11.02 -5.96 9.70
CA MET A 1 11.27 -5.44 11.06
C MET A 1 11.95 -4.09 10.89
N LEU A 2 11.18 -3.02 11.00
CA LEU A 2 11.68 -1.65 10.86
C LEU A 2 12.23 -1.22 12.21
N VAL A 3 13.53 -0.91 12.28
CA VAL A 3 14.15 -0.41 13.50
C VAL A 3 14.26 1.11 13.40
N CYS A 4 13.56 1.80 14.28
CA CYS A 4 13.64 3.26 14.39
C CYS A 4 14.96 3.65 15.08
N PHE A 5 15.89 4.26 14.34
CA PHE A 5 17.08 4.88 14.91
C PHE A 5 16.92 6.38 14.99
N ILE A 6 16.70 6.92 16.19
CA ILE A 6 16.82 8.35 16.43
C ILE A 6 18.29 8.66 16.73
N VAL A 7 18.99 9.27 15.78
CA VAL A 7 20.32 9.85 16.05
C VAL A 7 20.12 11.27 16.58
N ALA A 8 20.16 11.40 17.89
CA ALA A 8 20.22 12.71 18.54
C ALA A 8 21.64 13.28 18.42
N SER A 9 21.89 14.13 17.44
CA SER A 9 23.10 14.94 17.39
C SER A 9 22.94 16.13 18.35
N ARG A 10 23.67 16.09 19.47
CA ARG A 10 23.85 17.28 20.30
C ARG A 10 24.80 18.23 19.56
N MET A 11 24.26 19.32 19.05
CA MET A 11 25.04 20.51 18.73
C MET A 11 24.40 21.73 19.38
N GLY A 12 25.22 22.44 20.17
CA GLY A 12 24.84 23.72 20.71
C GLY A 12 24.86 24.80 19.61
N GLY A 13 23.88 25.68 19.66
CA GLY A 13 23.83 26.91 18.87
C GLY A 13 22.80 26.90 17.75
N GLY A 14 21.71 27.61 17.99
CA GLY A 14 20.66 28.16 17.15
C GLY A 14 20.66 27.82 15.64
N GLY A 15 19.90 26.80 15.28
CA GLY A 15 19.60 26.46 13.90
C GLY A 15 18.49 25.41 13.90
N GLN A 16 17.51 25.61 13.07
CA GLN A 16 16.41 24.68 12.84
C GLN A 16 16.96 23.27 12.55
N ALA A 17 16.60 22.29 13.33
CA ALA A 17 17.07 20.92 13.14
C ALA A 17 16.28 20.25 12.00
N ASP A 18 16.92 20.09 10.85
CA ASP A 18 16.43 19.18 9.79
C ASP A 18 16.46 17.75 10.33
N ALA A 19 15.29 17.20 10.61
CA ALA A 19 15.15 15.78 10.93
C ALA A 19 15.24 14.97 9.64
N ARG A 20 16.42 14.44 9.32
CA ARG A 20 16.59 13.49 8.20
C ARG A 20 16.30 12.09 8.68
N VAL A 21 15.28 11.47 8.13
CA VAL A 21 15.02 10.03 8.31
C VAL A 21 15.90 9.26 7.33
N VAL A 22 16.84 8.50 7.85
CA VAL A 22 17.73 7.64 7.04
C VAL A 22 17.23 6.20 7.16
N TRP A 23 16.78 5.62 6.05
CA TRP A 23 16.43 4.22 5.95
C TRP A 23 17.67 3.41 5.55
N THR A 24 18.16 2.54 6.44
CA THR A 24 19.23 1.61 6.13
C THR A 24 18.69 0.19 6.06
N GLU A 25 18.41 -0.31 4.85
CA GLU A 25 18.49 -1.75 4.59
C GLU A 25 19.90 -2.07 4.10
N MET A 26 20.41 -3.29 4.39
CA MET A 26 21.66 -3.79 3.83
C MET A 26 21.46 -4.04 2.32
N GLY A 27 21.59 -3.00 1.54
CA GLY A 27 21.43 -2.89 0.10
C GLY A 27 22.18 -1.67 -0.42
N PRO A 28 22.11 -1.35 -1.73
CA PRO A 28 22.82 -0.22 -2.32
C PRO A 28 22.50 1.09 -1.59
N ALA A 29 23.42 2.04 -1.62
CA ALA A 29 23.55 3.28 -0.87
C ALA A 29 22.22 3.89 -0.34
N PRO A 30 22.19 4.47 0.89
CA PRO A 30 20.98 5.02 1.48
C PRO A 30 20.33 6.03 0.54
N VAL A 31 19.07 5.80 0.21
CA VAL A 31 18.26 6.77 -0.53
C VAL A 31 17.93 7.89 0.45
N VAL A 32 18.47 9.07 0.23
CA VAL A 32 18.04 10.28 0.94
C VAL A 32 16.71 10.68 0.32
N LEU A 33 15.62 10.47 1.08
CA LEU A 33 14.31 10.97 0.68
C LEU A 33 14.29 12.49 0.84
N ASP A 34 13.91 13.17 -0.22
CA ASP A 34 13.55 14.58 -0.13
C ASP A 34 12.21 14.68 0.59
N THR A 35 12.21 15.26 1.77
CA THR A 35 11.01 15.48 2.58
C THR A 35 10.50 16.93 2.50
N GLU A 36 11.08 17.75 1.62
CA GLU A 36 10.59 19.10 1.39
C GLU A 36 9.17 19.05 0.80
N GLY A 37 8.23 19.70 1.48
CA GLY A 37 6.82 19.68 1.11
C GLY A 37 6.03 18.44 1.56
N PHE A 38 6.63 17.50 2.28
CA PHE A 38 5.88 16.37 2.85
C PHE A 38 4.98 16.84 4.01
N ASP A 39 3.67 16.61 3.88
CA ASP A 39 2.69 16.88 4.92
C ASP A 39 2.06 15.56 5.40
N PRO A 40 2.36 15.09 6.62
CA PRO A 40 1.77 13.87 7.15
C PRO A 40 0.26 13.97 7.39
N ALA A 41 -0.30 15.17 7.47
CA ALA A 41 -1.74 15.38 7.60
C ALA A 41 -2.48 15.30 6.25
N HIS A 42 -1.75 15.35 5.11
CA HIS A 42 -2.31 15.37 3.77
C HIS A 42 -1.42 14.59 2.79
N LEU A 43 -1.57 13.26 2.77
CA LEU A 43 -0.73 12.38 1.95
C LEU A 43 -1.15 12.35 0.48
N ILE A 44 -2.44 12.50 0.20
CA ILE A 44 -3.02 12.43 -1.15
C ILE A 44 -4.43 13.08 -1.13
N ASP A 45 -4.83 13.71 -2.23
CA ASP A 45 -6.17 14.26 -2.39
C ASP A 45 -7.23 13.16 -2.59
N ASP A 46 -8.45 13.41 -2.12
CA ASP A 46 -9.57 12.47 -2.26
C ASP A 46 -9.91 12.20 -3.74
N ASP A 47 -9.93 13.24 -4.57
CA ASP A 47 -10.21 13.13 -6.00
C ASP A 47 -9.13 12.36 -6.77
N VAL A 48 -7.89 12.39 -6.29
CA VAL A 48 -6.82 11.55 -6.86
C VAL A 48 -6.92 10.11 -6.39
N PHE A 49 -7.16 9.90 -5.08
CA PHE A 49 -7.20 8.54 -4.50
C PHE A 49 -8.36 7.70 -5.07
N TYR A 50 -9.52 8.33 -5.28
CA TYR A 50 -10.76 7.69 -5.73
C TYR A 50 -11.03 7.86 -7.24
N ASP A 51 -10.01 8.19 -8.04
CA ASP A 51 -10.11 8.23 -9.50
C ASP A 51 -9.63 6.92 -10.12
N SER A 52 -10.55 6.03 -10.44
CA SER A 52 -10.25 4.74 -11.08
C SER A 52 -9.82 4.85 -12.55
N THR A 53 -9.86 6.05 -13.13
CA THR A 53 -9.60 6.28 -14.57
C THR A 53 -8.19 6.75 -14.90
N THR A 54 -7.31 6.90 -13.91
CA THR A 54 -5.96 7.49 -14.06
C THR A 54 -4.99 6.67 -14.90
N MET A 55 -5.25 5.36 -15.07
CA MET A 55 -4.47 4.49 -15.95
C MET A 55 -5.37 3.50 -16.68
N THR A 56 -5.11 3.31 -17.96
CA THR A 56 -5.69 2.22 -18.74
C THR A 56 -5.02 0.87 -18.41
N PRO A 57 -5.67 -0.28 -18.71
CA PRO A 57 -5.05 -1.61 -18.52
C PRO A 57 -3.70 -1.75 -19.23
N ALA A 58 -3.54 -1.14 -20.41
CA ALA A 58 -2.29 -1.15 -21.16
C ALA A 58 -1.17 -0.35 -20.47
N GLU A 59 -1.51 0.80 -19.90
CA GLU A 59 -0.54 1.62 -19.13
C GLU A 59 -0.12 0.93 -17.83
N ILE A 60 -1.04 0.26 -17.15
CA ILE A 60 -0.72 -0.57 -15.97
C ILE A 60 0.23 -1.70 -16.35
N ALA A 61 -0.06 -2.42 -17.45
CA ALA A 61 0.80 -3.50 -17.95
C ALA A 61 2.20 -2.99 -18.33
N ALA A 62 2.28 -1.85 -19.04
CA ALA A 62 3.54 -1.23 -19.42
C ALA A 62 4.35 -0.74 -18.21
N PHE A 63 3.67 -0.20 -17.18
CA PHE A 63 4.31 0.20 -15.93
C PHE A 63 4.91 -1.01 -15.20
N ILE A 64 4.11 -2.07 -14.99
CA ILE A 64 4.58 -3.30 -14.34
C ILE A 64 5.77 -3.89 -15.12
N ALA A 65 5.67 -4.04 -16.44
CA ALA A 65 6.75 -4.57 -17.26
C ALA A 65 8.04 -3.75 -17.14
N ARG A 66 7.94 -2.42 -17.08
CA ARG A 66 9.08 -1.53 -16.94
C ARG A 66 9.78 -1.66 -15.59
N VAL A 67 9.01 -1.64 -14.49
CA VAL A 67 9.58 -1.68 -13.12
C VAL A 67 10.04 -3.08 -12.75
N ASN A 68 9.46 -4.10 -13.35
CA ASN A 68 9.80 -5.51 -13.14
C ASN A 68 10.85 -6.02 -14.14
N ALA A 69 11.39 -5.13 -15.00
CA ALA A 69 12.40 -5.50 -16.00
C ALA A 69 13.63 -6.14 -15.35
N GLY A 70 14.05 -7.30 -15.91
CA GLY A 70 15.17 -8.07 -15.38
C GLY A 70 14.87 -8.86 -14.12
N CYS A 71 13.61 -8.95 -13.70
CA CYS A 71 13.17 -9.85 -12.64
C CYS A 71 13.57 -11.30 -12.98
N ARG A 72 13.90 -12.07 -11.96
CA ARG A 72 14.14 -13.50 -12.02
C ARG A 72 13.11 -14.22 -11.18
N PRO A 73 12.52 -15.33 -11.67
CA PRO A 73 11.60 -16.14 -10.88
C PRO A 73 12.16 -16.55 -9.52
N GLY A 74 11.28 -16.78 -8.57
CA GLY A 74 11.64 -17.27 -7.25
C GLY A 74 12.24 -18.68 -7.30
N PRO A 75 12.96 -19.11 -6.26
CA PRO A 75 13.57 -20.44 -6.21
C PRO A 75 12.55 -21.58 -6.17
N ASP A 76 11.32 -21.30 -5.78
CA ASP A 76 10.16 -22.19 -5.77
C ASP A 76 9.38 -22.19 -7.10
N GLY A 77 9.90 -21.50 -8.13
CA GLY A 77 9.24 -21.34 -9.43
C GLY A 77 8.21 -20.19 -9.47
N THR A 78 8.08 -19.40 -8.39
CA THR A 78 7.18 -18.24 -8.37
C THR A 78 7.52 -17.28 -9.51
N PRO A 79 6.58 -16.99 -10.43
CA PRO A 79 6.83 -16.13 -11.59
C PRO A 79 6.99 -14.67 -11.18
N CYS A 80 7.70 -13.89 -12.00
CA CYS A 80 7.77 -12.45 -11.89
C CYS A 80 6.38 -11.80 -12.10
N LEU A 81 6.10 -10.67 -11.45
CA LEU A 81 4.78 -10.04 -11.47
C LEU A 81 4.30 -9.72 -12.90
N ALA A 82 5.21 -9.32 -13.79
CA ALA A 82 4.89 -9.03 -15.19
C ALA A 82 4.45 -10.27 -16.00
N GLU A 83 4.80 -11.46 -15.53
CA GLU A 83 4.52 -12.76 -16.19
C GLU A 83 3.49 -13.59 -15.42
N ALA A 84 3.19 -13.21 -14.18
CA ALA A 84 2.28 -13.94 -13.32
C ALA A 84 0.83 -13.82 -13.80
N THR A 85 0.12 -14.93 -13.74
CA THR A 85 -1.34 -15.00 -13.89
C THR A 85 -1.97 -15.55 -12.63
N PHE A 86 -3.21 -15.14 -12.38
CA PHE A 86 -3.94 -15.47 -11.17
C PHE A 86 -5.39 -15.80 -11.49
N THR A 87 -5.98 -16.70 -10.72
CA THR A 87 -7.43 -16.93 -10.75
C THR A 87 -8.14 -15.87 -9.93
N SER A 88 -9.16 -15.27 -10.51
CA SER A 88 -10.10 -14.40 -9.83
C SER A 88 -11.51 -14.98 -9.86
N VAL A 89 -12.41 -14.48 -9.04
CA VAL A 89 -13.79 -14.95 -8.94
C VAL A 89 -14.77 -13.80 -9.05
N ASP A 90 -15.99 -14.12 -9.50
CA ASP A 90 -17.08 -13.16 -9.59
C ASP A 90 -17.37 -12.52 -8.23
N ARG A 91 -17.65 -11.22 -8.25
CA ARG A 91 -18.16 -10.46 -7.11
C ARG A 91 -19.35 -9.64 -7.54
N GLU A 92 -20.46 -9.85 -6.88
CA GLU A 92 -21.63 -9.03 -7.07
C GLU A 92 -21.36 -7.58 -6.65
N PRO A 93 -22.02 -6.60 -7.28
CA PRO A 93 -21.97 -5.21 -6.84
C PRO A 93 -22.31 -5.06 -5.36
N THR A 94 -21.55 -4.22 -4.66
CA THR A 94 -21.78 -3.84 -3.27
C THR A 94 -21.62 -2.33 -3.12
N ASP A 95 -22.03 -1.78 -1.97
CA ASP A 95 -21.81 -0.35 -1.69
C ASP A 95 -20.31 0.04 -1.74
N MET A 96 -19.44 -0.90 -1.40
CA MET A 96 -17.98 -0.67 -1.41
C MET A 96 -17.37 -0.82 -2.80
N CYS A 97 -17.96 -1.68 -3.64
CA CYS A 97 -17.47 -1.97 -4.99
C CYS A 97 -18.69 -2.03 -5.95
N PRO A 98 -19.26 -0.87 -6.30
CA PRO A 98 -20.52 -0.82 -7.07
C PRO A 98 -20.39 -1.36 -8.50
N GLY A 99 -19.19 -1.44 -9.04
CA GLY A 99 -18.95 -2.01 -10.37
C GLY A 99 -19.05 -3.54 -10.43
N GLY A 100 -19.00 -4.23 -9.27
CA GLY A 100 -18.87 -5.68 -9.26
C GLY A 100 -17.55 -6.15 -9.90
N TYR A 101 -17.35 -7.46 -10.02
CA TYR A 101 -16.18 -8.01 -10.67
C TYR A 101 -16.51 -9.31 -11.39
N THR A 102 -16.12 -9.43 -12.66
CA THR A 102 -16.22 -10.68 -13.42
C THR A 102 -14.88 -11.41 -13.37
N GLY A 103 -14.87 -12.59 -12.76
CA GLY A 103 -13.67 -13.40 -12.58
C GLY A 103 -13.19 -14.09 -13.86
N ALA A 104 -11.96 -14.60 -13.81
CA ALA A 104 -11.37 -15.44 -14.84
C ALA A 104 -10.24 -16.31 -14.26
N GLU A 105 -9.84 -17.39 -14.96
CA GLU A 105 -8.84 -18.32 -14.47
C GLU A 105 -7.39 -17.82 -14.63
N GLU A 106 -7.10 -17.05 -15.66
CA GLU A 106 -5.74 -16.63 -16.01
C GLU A 106 -5.70 -15.12 -16.28
N GLU A 107 -5.84 -14.32 -15.22
CA GLU A 107 -5.70 -12.87 -15.32
C GLU A 107 -4.30 -12.41 -14.94
N SER A 108 -3.73 -11.54 -15.76
CA SER A 108 -2.48 -10.86 -15.41
C SER A 108 -2.67 -9.92 -14.23
N ALA A 109 -1.59 -9.61 -13.52
CA ALA A 109 -1.62 -8.61 -12.46
C ALA A 109 -2.21 -7.26 -12.92
N ALA A 110 -1.89 -6.83 -14.14
CA ALA A 110 -2.42 -5.59 -14.71
C ALA A 110 -3.95 -5.62 -14.93
N GLN A 111 -4.49 -6.75 -15.40
CA GLN A 111 -5.92 -6.93 -15.56
C GLN A 111 -6.64 -6.87 -14.22
N ILE A 112 -6.11 -7.57 -13.20
CA ILE A 112 -6.70 -7.57 -11.86
C ILE A 112 -6.66 -6.15 -11.25
N VAL A 113 -5.50 -5.47 -11.29
CA VAL A 113 -5.38 -4.09 -10.79
C VAL A 113 -6.41 -3.17 -11.46
N SER A 114 -6.52 -3.21 -12.80
CA SER A 114 -7.46 -2.38 -13.54
C SER A 114 -8.92 -2.69 -13.20
N LYS A 115 -9.28 -3.97 -13.18
CA LYS A 115 -10.67 -4.40 -12.89
C LYS A 115 -11.07 -4.11 -11.45
N VAL A 116 -10.17 -4.32 -10.48
CA VAL A 116 -10.42 -3.98 -9.07
C VAL A 116 -10.54 -2.46 -8.89
N ALA A 117 -9.66 -1.68 -9.52
CA ALA A 117 -9.71 -0.22 -9.52
C ALA A 117 -11.10 0.27 -9.99
N THR A 118 -11.56 -0.22 -11.14
CA THR A 118 -12.88 0.12 -11.69
C THR A 118 -14.03 -0.39 -10.83
N ALA A 119 -13.94 -1.62 -10.33
CA ALA A 119 -14.99 -2.23 -9.52
C ALA A 119 -15.26 -1.47 -8.22
N CYS A 120 -14.20 -0.98 -7.57
CA CYS A 120 -14.26 -0.35 -6.25
C CYS A 120 -13.99 1.16 -6.29
N ASP A 121 -13.90 1.79 -7.46
CA ASP A 121 -13.62 3.22 -7.62
C ASP A 121 -12.38 3.66 -6.81
N ILE A 122 -11.24 2.99 -7.06
CA ILE A 122 -9.93 3.29 -6.44
C ILE A 122 -8.92 3.53 -7.56
N ASN A 123 -8.07 4.52 -7.39
CA ASN A 123 -6.98 4.80 -8.33
C ASN A 123 -6.06 3.57 -8.48
N PRO A 124 -5.83 3.05 -9.71
CA PRO A 124 -4.95 1.91 -9.93
C PRO A 124 -3.51 2.15 -9.45
N GLN A 125 -3.02 3.40 -9.44
CA GLN A 125 -1.70 3.73 -8.90
C GLN A 125 -1.63 3.47 -7.39
N VAL A 126 -2.71 3.73 -6.65
CA VAL A 126 -2.80 3.41 -5.21
C VAL A 126 -2.64 1.91 -4.99
N LEU A 127 -3.30 1.08 -5.80
CA LEU A 127 -3.17 -0.38 -5.70
C LEU A 127 -1.75 -0.86 -6.04
N LEU A 128 -1.11 -0.26 -7.04
CA LEU A 128 0.29 -0.56 -7.39
C LEU A 128 1.26 -0.16 -6.26
N VAL A 129 1.09 1.02 -5.67
CA VAL A 129 1.89 1.45 -4.51
C VAL A 129 1.66 0.53 -3.33
N LEU A 130 0.42 0.12 -3.09
CA LEU A 130 0.06 -0.77 -1.98
C LEU A 130 0.80 -2.11 -2.07
N ILE A 131 0.76 -2.80 -3.22
CA ILE A 131 1.47 -4.08 -3.39
C ILE A 131 3.00 -3.94 -3.32
N GLN A 132 3.53 -2.77 -3.68
CA GLN A 132 4.95 -2.47 -3.50
C GLN A 132 5.28 -2.24 -2.03
N LYS A 133 4.48 -1.46 -1.32
CA LYS A 133 4.67 -1.15 0.10
C LYS A 133 4.58 -2.41 0.96
N GLU A 134 3.55 -3.21 0.76
CA GLU A 134 3.26 -4.37 1.63
C GLU A 134 4.20 -5.55 1.35
N GLN A 135 4.47 -5.86 0.09
CA GLN A 135 5.20 -7.06 -0.29
C GLN A 135 6.38 -6.82 -1.25
N GLY A 136 6.63 -5.57 -1.65
CA GLY A 136 7.69 -5.26 -2.61
C GLY A 136 7.47 -5.87 -4.00
N LEU A 137 6.24 -6.21 -4.37
CA LEU A 137 5.94 -7.07 -5.53
C LEU A 137 6.38 -6.48 -6.87
N LEU A 138 6.38 -5.15 -7.02
CA LEU A 138 6.86 -4.52 -8.25
C LEU A 138 8.36 -4.75 -8.52
N THR A 139 9.15 -4.97 -7.45
CA THR A 139 10.60 -5.07 -7.52
C THR A 139 11.16 -6.40 -7.00
N ALA A 140 10.31 -7.26 -6.44
CA ALA A 140 10.74 -8.58 -5.94
C ALA A 140 11.30 -9.43 -7.09
N SER A 141 12.44 -10.09 -6.82
CA SER A 141 13.17 -10.89 -7.81
C SER A 141 14.00 -11.96 -7.12
N GLY A 142 14.18 -13.10 -7.77
CA GLY A 142 15.00 -14.20 -7.29
C GLY A 142 14.61 -14.64 -5.88
N ARG A 143 15.56 -14.76 -4.97
CA ARG A 143 15.30 -15.24 -3.59
C ARG A 143 14.31 -14.41 -2.79
N ASN A 144 14.05 -13.18 -3.20
CA ASN A 144 13.09 -12.29 -2.55
C ASN A 144 11.67 -12.43 -3.13
N LEU A 145 11.49 -13.20 -4.20
CA LEU A 145 10.18 -13.47 -4.79
C LEU A 145 9.70 -14.86 -4.38
N THR A 146 8.60 -14.92 -3.64
CA THR A 146 8.02 -16.17 -3.15
C THR A 146 6.51 -16.17 -3.33
N ALA A 147 5.88 -17.33 -3.43
CA ALA A 147 4.42 -17.48 -3.52
C ALA A 147 3.70 -16.77 -2.38
N ARG A 148 4.27 -16.78 -1.17
CA ARG A 148 3.71 -16.10 0.02
C ARG A 148 3.50 -14.61 -0.19
N ARG A 149 4.33 -13.93 -0.99
CA ARG A 149 4.16 -12.50 -1.29
C ARG A 149 2.89 -12.24 -2.10
N TYR A 150 2.53 -13.16 -3.00
CA TYR A 150 1.26 -13.07 -3.73
C TYR A 150 0.06 -13.40 -2.86
N GLU A 151 0.20 -14.35 -1.93
CA GLU A 151 -0.86 -14.71 -0.98
C GLU A 151 -1.26 -13.54 -0.06
N ALA A 152 -0.31 -12.65 0.28
CA ALA A 152 -0.51 -11.50 1.15
C ALA A 152 -0.28 -10.16 0.44
N ALA A 153 -0.54 -10.09 -0.86
CA ALA A 153 -0.09 -9.03 -1.77
C ALA A 153 -0.32 -7.60 -1.29
N ALA A 154 -1.45 -7.34 -0.65
CA ALA A 154 -1.84 -6.03 -0.14
C ALA A 154 -1.80 -5.93 1.41
N GLY A 155 -1.42 -6.99 2.12
CA GLY A 155 -1.48 -7.03 3.58
C GLY A 155 -2.91 -7.03 4.14
N TYR A 156 -3.93 -7.20 3.30
CA TYR A 156 -5.33 -7.18 3.73
C TYR A 156 -5.66 -8.39 4.60
N ALA A 157 -6.34 -8.14 5.73
CA ALA A 157 -6.67 -9.15 6.72
C ALA A 157 -5.45 -9.94 7.25
N CYS A 158 -4.29 -9.27 7.32
CA CYS A 158 -3.02 -9.77 7.83
C CYS A 158 -2.56 -8.95 9.04
N PRO A 159 -3.17 -9.10 10.22
CA PRO A 159 -2.78 -8.31 11.40
C PRO A 159 -1.38 -8.69 11.89
N ASP A 160 -0.62 -7.70 12.38
CA ASP A 160 0.79 -7.83 12.81
C ASP A 160 1.03 -8.95 13.84
N ALA A 161 0.05 -9.21 14.70
CA ALA A 161 0.17 -10.15 15.82
C ALA A 161 -0.33 -11.56 15.52
N SER A 162 -0.87 -11.83 14.31
CA SER A 162 -1.48 -13.12 13.98
C SER A 162 -1.27 -13.51 12.51
N GLN A 163 -1.67 -14.74 12.17
CA GLN A 163 -1.66 -15.16 10.77
C GLN A 163 -2.74 -14.42 9.96
N CYS A 164 -2.46 -14.20 8.66
CA CYS A 164 -3.46 -13.70 7.73
C CYS A 164 -4.70 -14.60 7.71
N ASP A 165 -5.87 -14.00 7.53
CA ASP A 165 -7.11 -14.77 7.32
C ASP A 165 -7.07 -15.45 5.94
N ARG A 166 -6.96 -16.78 5.95
CA ARG A 166 -6.78 -17.60 4.75
C ARG A 166 -7.86 -17.42 3.68
N LYS A 167 -9.05 -16.97 4.06
CA LYS A 167 -10.13 -16.67 3.09
C LYS A 167 -9.82 -15.48 2.17
N TRP A 168 -8.80 -14.68 2.53
CA TRP A 168 -8.34 -13.53 1.78
C TRP A 168 -6.95 -13.77 1.14
N GLU A 169 -6.41 -14.98 1.21
CA GLU A 169 -5.14 -15.31 0.57
C GLU A 169 -5.28 -15.31 -0.96
N GLY A 170 -4.27 -14.77 -1.65
CA GLY A 170 -4.16 -14.70 -3.10
C GLY A 170 -4.27 -13.30 -3.65
N PHE A 171 -3.58 -13.06 -4.77
CA PHE A 171 -3.38 -11.73 -5.35
C PHE A 171 -4.70 -10.96 -5.58
N PHE A 172 -5.67 -11.61 -6.22
CA PHE A 172 -6.99 -11.00 -6.46
C PHE A 172 -7.72 -10.66 -5.15
N LEU A 173 -7.83 -11.63 -4.22
CA LEU A 173 -8.56 -11.44 -2.97
C LEU A 173 -7.95 -10.34 -2.10
N GLN A 174 -6.64 -10.25 -2.10
CA GLN A 174 -5.89 -9.21 -1.39
C GLN A 174 -6.20 -7.82 -1.95
N LEU A 175 -6.13 -7.64 -3.26
CA LEU A 175 -6.41 -6.34 -3.88
C LEU A 175 -7.88 -5.94 -3.76
N TYR A 176 -8.80 -6.86 -4.04
CA TYR A 176 -10.23 -6.60 -3.93
C TYR A 176 -10.64 -6.29 -2.49
N GLY A 177 -10.10 -7.04 -1.52
CA GLY A 177 -10.33 -6.81 -0.10
C GLY A 177 -9.81 -5.44 0.35
N ALA A 178 -8.59 -5.08 -0.05
CA ALA A 178 -7.99 -3.77 0.26
C ALA A 178 -8.76 -2.60 -0.36
N ALA A 179 -9.11 -2.70 -1.65
CA ALA A 179 -9.89 -1.67 -2.34
C ALA A 179 -11.29 -1.48 -1.68
N SER A 180 -11.97 -2.60 -1.39
CA SER A 180 -13.23 -2.58 -0.65
C SER A 180 -13.08 -1.96 0.75
N GLN A 181 -11.96 -2.20 1.44
CA GLN A 181 -11.69 -1.64 2.75
C GLN A 181 -11.48 -0.12 2.70
N PHE A 182 -10.78 0.41 1.69
CA PHE A 182 -10.64 1.85 1.50
C PHE A 182 -11.99 2.53 1.27
N GLN A 183 -12.88 1.92 0.48
CA GLN A 183 -14.25 2.43 0.33
C GLN A 183 -15.05 2.33 1.64
N ARG A 184 -14.83 1.29 2.44
CA ARG A 184 -15.45 1.17 3.75
C ARG A 184 -15.02 2.28 4.70
N TYR A 185 -13.73 2.66 4.69
CA TYR A 185 -13.23 3.83 5.41
C TYR A 185 -13.89 5.13 4.93
N ARG A 186 -14.02 5.28 3.59
CA ARG A 186 -14.66 6.46 2.98
C ARG A 186 -16.13 6.61 3.37
N LEU A 187 -16.89 5.53 3.30
CA LEU A 187 -18.34 5.55 3.47
C LEU A 187 -18.79 5.48 4.93
N ASN A 188 -17.94 4.97 5.83
CA ASN A 188 -18.25 4.79 7.25
C ASN A 188 -17.14 5.35 8.16
N PRO A 189 -16.71 6.62 8.00
CA PRO A 189 -15.52 7.15 8.68
C PRO A 189 -15.62 7.07 10.20
N GLY A 190 -16.81 7.28 10.77
CA GLY A 190 -17.04 7.24 12.22
C GLY A 190 -16.90 5.84 12.87
N SER A 191 -16.68 4.79 12.08
CA SER A 191 -16.46 3.42 12.58
C SER A 191 -14.99 3.09 12.79
N TYR A 192 -14.08 4.04 12.57
CA TYR A 192 -12.62 3.83 12.59
C TYR A 192 -11.91 4.87 13.44
N ASP A 193 -10.66 4.56 13.82
CA ASP A 193 -9.90 5.35 14.80
C ASP A 193 -9.42 6.68 14.22
N VAL A 194 -9.08 6.73 12.92
CA VAL A 194 -8.61 7.94 12.25
C VAL A 194 -9.74 8.50 11.39
N VAL A 195 -10.20 9.69 11.77
CA VAL A 195 -11.31 10.40 11.10
C VAL A 195 -10.79 11.74 10.59
N ALA A 196 -11.08 12.07 9.33
CA ALA A 196 -10.71 13.37 8.75
C ALA A 196 -11.27 14.53 9.58
N GLN A 197 -10.53 15.64 9.64
CA GLN A 197 -10.85 16.86 10.38
C GLN A 197 -10.94 16.66 11.91
N THR A 198 -10.42 15.53 12.43
CA THR A 198 -10.40 15.24 13.86
C THR A 198 -8.96 15.08 14.34
N PRO A 199 -8.51 15.77 15.39
CA PRO A 199 -7.20 15.58 15.97
C PRO A 199 -7.02 14.12 16.42
N THR A 200 -5.99 13.48 15.92
CA THR A 200 -5.69 12.07 16.21
C THR A 200 -4.19 11.89 16.41
N ARG A 201 -3.80 11.13 17.43
CA ARG A 201 -2.39 10.77 17.60
C ARG A 201 -2.02 9.64 16.66
N ILE A 202 -1.09 9.90 15.73
CA ILE A 202 -0.53 8.90 14.83
C ILE A 202 0.89 8.53 15.30
N ALA A 203 1.13 7.26 15.52
CA ALA A 203 2.44 6.75 15.93
C ALA A 203 3.46 6.80 14.79
N TYR A 204 4.76 6.86 15.11
CA TYR A 204 5.82 6.77 14.11
C TYR A 204 6.20 5.31 13.79
N SER A 205 5.87 4.37 14.68
CA SER A 205 6.30 2.97 14.57
C SER A 205 5.41 2.09 15.46
N PRO A 206 5.33 0.78 15.19
CA PRO A 206 4.78 -0.19 16.15
C PRO A 206 5.50 -0.17 17.51
N ASP A 207 6.78 0.21 17.54
CA ASP A 207 7.51 0.43 18.80
C ASP A 207 7.07 1.77 19.41
N GLN A 208 6.37 1.70 20.54
CA GLN A 208 5.87 2.86 21.27
C GLN A 208 6.98 3.83 21.72
N ALA A 209 8.22 3.35 21.88
CA ALA A 209 9.37 4.18 22.22
C ALA A 209 9.71 5.19 21.10
N CYS A 210 9.32 4.95 19.86
CA CYS A 210 9.49 5.89 18.75
C CYS A 210 8.55 7.10 18.84
N GLY A 211 7.53 7.06 19.70
CA GLY A 211 6.60 8.16 19.89
C GLY A 211 5.57 8.30 18.78
N GLY A 212 5.11 9.50 18.56
CA GLY A 212 4.10 9.86 17.53
C GLY A 212 3.77 11.35 17.62
N ALA A 213 2.99 11.86 16.68
CA ALA A 213 2.50 13.23 16.67
C ALA A 213 0.97 13.26 16.67
N GLU A 214 0.41 14.35 17.20
CA GLU A 214 -1.01 14.67 17.01
C GLU A 214 -1.17 15.39 15.67
N LEU A 215 -2.02 14.84 14.81
CA LEU A 215 -2.33 15.36 13.49
C LEU A 215 -3.82 15.63 13.35
N THR A 216 -4.19 16.69 12.66
CA THR A 216 -5.56 16.87 12.17
C THR A 216 -5.57 16.51 10.69
N ILE A 217 -5.98 15.28 10.39
CA ILE A 217 -5.97 14.75 9.04
C ILE A 217 -6.89 15.54 8.12
N VAL A 218 -6.38 15.99 6.95
CA VAL A 218 -7.07 16.94 6.09
C VAL A 218 -8.28 16.32 5.38
N ASN A 219 -8.16 15.09 4.89
CA ASN A 219 -9.16 14.47 4.03
C ASN A 219 -9.35 12.97 4.30
N GLN A 220 -10.36 12.39 3.67
CA GLN A 220 -10.76 11.00 3.93
C GLN A 220 -9.79 9.96 3.35
N ALA A 221 -9.15 10.25 2.22
CA ALA A 221 -8.13 9.38 1.63
C ALA A 221 -6.94 9.21 2.57
N THR A 222 -6.42 10.31 3.11
CA THR A 222 -5.33 10.27 4.10
C THR A 222 -5.76 9.56 5.39
N ALA A 223 -6.99 9.81 5.89
CA ALA A 223 -7.52 9.09 7.04
C ALA A 223 -7.62 7.57 6.76
N GLY A 224 -8.07 7.18 5.57
CA GLY A 224 -8.13 5.80 5.11
C GLY A 224 -6.76 5.12 5.08
N LEU A 225 -5.72 5.82 4.61
CA LEU A 225 -4.35 5.32 4.62
C LEU A 225 -3.84 5.05 6.05
N TYR A 226 -4.11 5.95 7.01
CA TYR A 226 -3.74 5.72 8.41
C TYR A 226 -4.60 4.66 9.10
N ASN A 227 -5.85 4.48 8.72
CA ASN A 227 -6.66 3.36 9.20
C ASN A 227 -6.16 2.01 8.64
N TYR A 228 -5.53 2.02 7.46
CA TYR A 228 -4.94 0.81 6.86
C TYR A 228 -3.55 0.51 7.42
N THR A 229 -2.72 1.54 7.59
CA THR A 229 -1.38 1.45 8.16
C THR A 229 -1.22 2.56 9.20
N PRO A 230 -1.34 2.27 10.51
CA PRO A 230 -1.49 3.28 11.56
C PRO A 230 -0.17 3.94 11.99
N TYR A 231 0.75 4.14 11.05
CA TYR A 231 2.06 4.75 11.30
C TYR A 231 2.35 5.83 10.29
N GLN A 232 3.00 6.92 10.76
CA GLN A 232 3.51 7.95 9.87
C GLN A 232 4.65 7.39 9.03
N PRO A 233 4.73 7.77 7.72
CA PRO A 233 5.82 7.39 6.85
C PRO A 233 7.19 7.85 7.33
#